data_217e8507b195c735cc6112bcb1b56e02
#
_entry.id   217e8507b195c735cc6112bcb1b56e02
#
_cell.length_a   1.000
_cell.length_b   1.000
_cell.length_c   1.000
_cell.angle_alpha   90.00
_cell.angle_beta   90.00
_cell.angle_gamma   90.00
#
_symmetry.space_group_name_H-M   'P 1'
#
loop_
_entity.id
_entity.type
_entity.pdbx_description
1 polymer ?
#
loop_
_entity_poly.entity_id
_entity_poly.type
_entity_poly.pdbx_seq_one_letter_code
_entity_poly.pdbx_strand_id
1 'polypeptide(L)'
;LDGIEKFCSFMDEESEHNCGILITPPEKGSACKRFNLFLRWMVRCDSVDPGGWKCIDKKDLLVPVDTHMFDIATRLGFTHRRYGDLKAALEITAGFARYCPEDPVKFDFSLTRLGIHPDLDKSIFDKLTV
;
A
#
# COMPACT_ATOMS: atom_id res chain seq x y z
N LEU A 1 -1.46 -12.13 4.37
CA LEU A 1 -0.10 -12.32 3.81
C LEU A 1 0.07 -13.70 3.17
N ASP A 2 -0.40 -14.77 3.78
CA ASP A 2 -0.35 -16.15 3.25
C ASP A 2 -0.83 -16.26 1.78
N GLY A 3 -1.90 -15.56 1.42
CA GLY A 3 -2.40 -15.51 0.04
C GLY A 3 -1.42 -14.86 -0.95
N ILE A 4 -0.67 -13.84 -0.50
CA ILE A 4 0.36 -13.20 -1.32
C ILE A 4 1.54 -14.14 -1.54
N GLU A 5 1.96 -14.83 -0.49
CA GLU A 5 3.05 -15.82 -0.54
C GLU A 5 2.73 -16.95 -1.52
N LYS A 6 1.54 -17.53 -1.41
CA LYS A 6 1.06 -18.57 -2.33
C LYS A 6 0.98 -18.08 -3.78
N PHE A 7 0.52 -16.86 -4.00
CA PHE A 7 0.48 -16.26 -5.33
C PHE A 7 1.89 -16.05 -5.90
N CYS A 8 2.83 -15.55 -5.09
CA CYS A 8 4.22 -15.39 -5.51
C CYS A 8 4.84 -16.75 -5.91
N SER A 9 4.65 -17.78 -5.09
CA SER A 9 5.15 -19.13 -5.37
C SER A 9 4.55 -19.69 -6.66
N PHE A 10 3.25 -19.56 -6.85
CA PHE A 10 2.56 -19.98 -8.08
C PHE A 10 3.12 -19.27 -9.31
N MET A 11 3.32 -17.96 -9.24
CA MET A 11 3.86 -17.18 -10.37
C MET A 11 5.31 -17.55 -10.68
N ASP A 12 6.13 -17.86 -9.68
CA ASP A 12 7.52 -18.30 -9.89
C ASP A 12 7.58 -19.71 -10.49
N GLU A 13 6.66 -20.61 -10.11
CA GLU A 13 6.56 -21.97 -10.65
C GLU A 13 6.09 -22.01 -12.10
N GLU A 14 5.09 -21.19 -12.45
CA GLU A 14 4.48 -21.15 -13.79
C GLU A 14 5.23 -20.24 -14.79
N SER A 15 6.18 -19.47 -14.32
CA SER A 15 6.93 -18.51 -15.14
C SER A 15 8.24 -19.11 -15.64
N GLU A 16 8.45 -19.08 -16.95
CA GLU A 16 9.75 -19.42 -17.55
C GLU A 16 10.86 -18.38 -17.22
N HIS A 17 10.47 -17.24 -16.65
CA HIS A 17 11.35 -16.14 -16.28
C HIS A 17 11.16 -15.77 -14.83
N ASN A 18 12.25 -15.42 -14.14
CA ASN A 18 12.20 -14.98 -12.75
C ASN A 18 11.34 -13.70 -12.60
N CYS A 19 10.13 -13.84 -12.07
CA CYS A 19 9.21 -12.73 -11.79
C CYS A 19 9.58 -11.94 -10.52
N GLY A 20 10.64 -12.32 -9.81
CA GLY A 20 11.04 -11.75 -8.52
C GLY A 20 11.31 -10.23 -8.53
N ILE A 21 11.55 -9.64 -9.71
CA ILE A 21 11.65 -8.18 -9.86
C ILE A 21 10.28 -7.51 -9.83
N LEU A 22 9.25 -8.19 -10.33
CA LEU A 22 7.88 -7.66 -10.39
C LEU A 22 7.09 -7.96 -9.13
N ILE A 23 7.28 -9.15 -8.56
CA ILE A 23 6.54 -9.67 -7.42
C ILE A 23 7.55 -10.16 -6.38
N THR A 24 7.95 -9.27 -5.48
CA THR A 24 8.84 -9.65 -4.37
C THR A 24 8.00 -10.17 -3.23
N PRO A 25 8.22 -11.42 -2.74
CA PRO A 25 7.39 -12.00 -1.70
C PRO A 25 7.58 -11.29 -0.34
N PRO A 26 6.54 -11.31 0.51
CA PRO A 26 6.55 -10.67 1.83
C PRO A 26 7.66 -11.20 2.75
N GLU A 27 8.01 -12.47 2.65
CA GLU A 27 9.06 -13.14 3.43
C GLU A 27 10.42 -12.44 3.33
N LYS A 28 10.68 -11.78 2.19
CA LYS A 28 11.89 -10.97 1.99
C LYS A 28 11.79 -9.56 2.58
N GLY A 29 10.73 -9.28 3.35
CA GLY A 29 10.51 -7.97 3.99
C GLY A 29 9.98 -6.89 3.05
N SER A 30 9.63 -7.23 1.82
CA SER A 30 9.06 -6.30 0.85
C SER A 30 7.68 -5.80 1.29
N ALA A 31 7.41 -4.49 1.11
CA ALA A 31 6.08 -3.93 1.25
C ALA A 31 5.08 -4.40 0.17
N CYS A 32 5.51 -5.21 -0.80
CA CYS A 32 4.70 -5.76 -1.88
C CYS A 32 3.85 -4.70 -2.61
N LYS A 33 4.40 -3.49 -2.82
CA LYS A 33 3.67 -2.32 -3.35
C LYS A 33 2.83 -2.65 -4.58
N ARG A 34 3.44 -3.29 -5.59
CA ARG A 34 2.76 -3.58 -6.87
C ARG A 34 1.58 -4.51 -6.68
N PHE A 35 1.76 -5.52 -5.84
CA PHE A 35 0.70 -6.47 -5.52
C PHE A 35 -0.44 -5.81 -4.73
N ASN A 36 -0.12 -5.03 -3.71
CA ASN A 36 -1.11 -4.29 -2.94
C ASN A 36 -1.86 -3.26 -3.80
N LEU A 37 -1.17 -2.61 -4.75
CA LEU A 37 -1.80 -1.72 -5.71
C LEU A 37 -2.77 -2.48 -6.65
N PHE A 38 -2.37 -3.65 -7.13
CA PHE A 38 -3.23 -4.52 -7.93
C PHE A 38 -4.47 -4.97 -7.13
N LEU A 39 -4.29 -5.44 -5.89
CA LEU A 39 -5.42 -5.81 -5.03
C LEU A 39 -6.37 -4.63 -4.80
N ARG A 40 -5.82 -3.44 -4.56
CA ARG A 40 -6.62 -2.23 -4.43
C ARG A 40 -7.51 -2.01 -5.65
N TRP A 41 -6.95 -2.07 -6.86
CA TRP A 41 -7.71 -1.90 -8.10
C TRP A 41 -8.78 -2.96 -8.30
N MET A 42 -8.51 -4.21 -7.93
CA MET A 42 -9.45 -5.31 -8.13
C MET A 42 -10.58 -5.35 -7.10
N VAL A 43 -10.34 -4.89 -5.88
CA VAL A 43 -11.29 -5.00 -4.75
C VAL A 43 -12.12 -3.73 -4.58
N ARG A 44 -11.50 -2.53 -4.69
CA ARG A 44 -12.21 -1.26 -4.57
C ARG A 44 -12.92 -0.94 -5.89
N CYS A 45 -14.13 -0.37 -5.76
CA CYS A 45 -14.92 0.08 -6.90
C CYS A 45 -15.42 1.50 -6.64
N ASP A 46 -14.78 2.47 -7.30
CA ASP A 46 -15.14 3.89 -7.22
C ASP A 46 -14.74 4.63 -8.52
N SER A 47 -14.59 5.95 -8.47
CA SER A 47 -14.18 6.76 -9.64
C SER A 47 -12.71 6.56 -10.06
N VAL A 48 -11.90 5.90 -9.23
CA VAL A 48 -10.47 5.68 -9.46
C VAL A 48 -10.18 4.19 -9.71
N ASP A 49 -10.79 3.33 -8.92
CA ASP A 49 -10.52 1.89 -8.88
C ASP A 49 -11.66 1.12 -9.58
N PRO A 50 -11.36 0.28 -10.59
CA PRO A 50 -12.38 -0.38 -11.41
C PRO A 50 -13.19 -1.44 -10.66
N GLY A 51 -12.59 -2.10 -9.66
CA GLY A 51 -13.23 -3.15 -8.88
C GLY A 51 -13.41 -4.47 -9.64
N GLY A 52 -14.28 -5.31 -9.11
CA GLY A 52 -14.67 -6.59 -9.72
C GLY A 52 -14.58 -7.77 -8.76
N TRP A 53 -13.62 -7.80 -7.86
CA TRP A 53 -13.46 -8.86 -6.89
C TRP A 53 -14.30 -8.61 -5.63
N LYS A 54 -15.04 -9.65 -5.21
CA LYS A 54 -15.91 -9.60 -4.02
C LYS A 54 -15.49 -10.60 -2.94
N CYS A 55 -14.38 -11.31 -3.16
CA CYS A 55 -13.88 -12.34 -2.24
C CYS A 55 -12.95 -11.79 -1.16
N ILE A 56 -12.59 -10.51 -1.23
CA ILE A 56 -11.72 -9.81 -0.28
C ILE A 56 -12.43 -8.53 0.15
N ASP A 57 -12.44 -8.26 1.45
CA ASP A 57 -12.95 -7.00 1.99
C ASP A 57 -11.92 -5.87 1.86
N LYS A 58 -12.38 -4.66 1.62
CA LYS A 58 -11.51 -3.45 1.55
C LYS A 58 -10.73 -3.22 2.84
N LYS A 59 -11.31 -3.57 3.99
CA LYS A 59 -10.66 -3.46 5.30
C LYS A 59 -9.41 -4.32 5.45
N ASP A 60 -9.29 -5.38 4.64
CA ASP A 60 -8.17 -6.33 4.67
C ASP A 60 -7.03 -5.96 3.71
N LEU A 61 -7.21 -4.88 2.94
CA LEU A 61 -6.19 -4.37 2.04
C LEU A 61 -5.08 -3.64 2.79
N LEU A 62 -3.85 -3.78 2.28
CA LEU A 62 -2.70 -3.01 2.74
C LEU A 62 -2.47 -1.80 1.83
N VAL A 63 -2.10 -0.68 2.43
CA VAL A 63 -1.72 0.53 1.69
C VAL A 63 -0.50 0.22 0.81
N PRO A 64 -0.57 0.53 -0.50
CA PRO A 64 0.57 0.38 -1.40
C PRO A 64 1.64 1.43 -1.09
N VAL A 65 2.64 1.07 -0.30
CA VAL A 65 3.66 2.01 0.17
C VAL A 65 4.72 2.22 -0.90
N ASP A 66 4.76 3.44 -1.44
CA ASP A 66 5.87 3.95 -2.24
C ASP A 66 6.66 5.03 -1.48
N THR A 67 7.65 5.61 -2.14
CA THR A 67 8.48 6.66 -1.54
C THR A 67 7.66 7.86 -1.08
N HIS A 68 6.66 8.27 -1.86
CA HIS A 68 5.79 9.41 -1.53
C HIS A 68 4.84 9.09 -0.37
N MET A 69 4.18 7.93 -0.44
CA MET A 69 3.31 7.48 0.65
C MET A 69 4.10 7.27 1.95
N PHE A 70 5.31 6.73 1.86
CA PHE A 70 6.17 6.55 3.02
C PHE A 70 6.56 7.89 3.67
N ASP A 71 6.97 8.90 2.86
CA ASP A 71 7.28 10.25 3.35
C ASP A 71 6.07 10.88 4.04
N ILE A 72 4.89 10.85 3.39
CA ILE A 72 3.66 11.41 3.95
C ILE A 72 3.27 10.71 5.26
N ALA A 73 3.28 9.39 5.28
CA ALA A 73 2.90 8.62 6.46
C ALA A 73 3.87 8.81 7.63
N THR A 74 5.15 9.02 7.35
CA THR A 74 6.15 9.38 8.36
C THR A 74 5.85 10.74 8.96
N ARG A 75 5.51 11.74 8.13
CA ARG A 75 5.13 13.09 8.60
C ARG A 75 3.83 13.08 9.41
N LEU A 76 2.88 12.22 9.04
CA LEU A 76 1.65 12.01 9.80
C LEU A 76 1.85 11.22 11.12
N GLY A 77 3.05 10.72 11.37
CA GLY A 77 3.36 9.95 12.58
C GLY A 77 2.81 8.51 12.57
N PHE A 78 2.45 7.98 11.40
CA PHE A 78 1.95 6.60 11.28
C PHE A 78 3.04 5.55 11.35
N THR A 79 4.28 5.92 11.01
CA THR A 79 5.46 5.08 11.15
C THR A 79 6.68 5.92 11.49
N HIS A 80 7.62 5.32 12.23
CA HIS A 80 8.94 5.90 12.54
C HIS A 80 10.08 5.03 11.99
N ARG A 81 9.75 4.15 11.06
CA ARG A 81 10.73 3.25 10.45
C ARG A 81 11.64 4.00 9.48
N ARG A 82 12.82 3.44 9.23
CA ARG A 82 13.81 4.03 8.30
C ARG A 82 13.52 3.67 6.84
N TYR A 83 12.76 2.60 6.59
CA TYR A 83 12.50 2.06 5.26
C TYR A 83 11.03 1.69 5.10
N GLY A 84 10.50 1.83 3.89
CA GLY A 84 9.16 1.40 3.50
C GLY A 84 9.09 -0.11 3.26
N ASP A 85 9.35 -0.89 4.30
CA ASP A 85 9.26 -2.36 4.30
C ASP A 85 7.84 -2.85 4.63
N LEU A 86 7.66 -4.18 4.71
CA LEU A 86 6.36 -4.77 5.03
C LEU A 86 5.82 -4.28 6.39
N LYS A 87 6.69 -4.14 7.39
CA LYS A 87 6.28 -3.67 8.71
C LYS A 87 5.82 -2.22 8.65
N ALA A 88 6.50 -1.37 7.86
CA ALA A 88 6.04 0.00 7.61
C ALA A 88 4.66 0.01 6.94
N ALA A 89 4.43 -0.86 5.95
CA ALA A 89 3.13 -0.96 5.29
C ALA A 89 2.01 -1.34 6.26
N LEU A 90 2.28 -2.25 7.19
CA LEU A 90 1.32 -2.63 8.24
C LEU A 90 1.04 -1.48 9.22
N GLU A 91 2.07 -0.78 9.69
CA GLU A 91 1.94 0.39 10.58
C GLU A 91 1.15 1.51 9.90
N ILE A 92 1.47 1.83 8.66
CA ILE A 92 0.80 2.85 7.86
C ILE A 92 -0.67 2.49 7.63
N THR A 93 -0.95 1.24 7.27
CA THR A 93 -2.32 0.75 7.09
C THR A 93 -3.11 0.86 8.40
N ALA A 94 -2.52 0.46 9.51
CA ALA A 94 -3.14 0.62 10.84
C ALA A 94 -3.37 2.09 11.20
N GLY A 95 -2.46 2.98 10.80
CA GLY A 95 -2.62 4.43 10.94
C GLY A 95 -3.87 4.93 10.21
N PHE A 96 -4.04 4.61 8.95
CA PHE A 96 -5.23 4.98 8.18
C PHE A 96 -6.51 4.29 8.64
N ALA A 97 -6.44 3.05 9.11
CA ALA A 97 -7.58 2.32 9.64
C ALA A 97 -8.23 3.00 10.86
N ARG A 98 -7.48 3.83 11.61
CA ARG A 98 -8.06 4.65 12.69
C ARG A 98 -9.06 5.69 12.18
N TYR A 99 -8.93 6.14 10.94
CA TYR A 99 -9.81 7.12 10.31
C TYR A 99 -10.88 6.52 9.40
N CYS A 100 -10.57 5.39 8.77
CA CYS A 100 -11.48 4.68 7.89
C CYS A 100 -11.27 3.16 8.04
N PRO A 101 -11.79 2.54 9.11
CA PRO A 101 -11.54 1.13 9.40
C PRO A 101 -12.12 0.19 8.33
N GLU A 102 -13.16 0.60 7.63
CA GLU A 102 -13.78 -0.15 6.54
C GLU A 102 -13.02 -0.08 5.21
N ASP A 103 -12.11 0.90 5.04
CA ASP A 103 -11.37 1.11 3.80
C ASP A 103 -10.06 1.89 4.07
N PRO A 104 -9.05 1.29 4.70
CA PRO A 104 -7.81 1.97 5.07
C PRO A 104 -6.99 2.46 3.88
N VAL A 105 -7.23 1.92 2.68
CA VAL A 105 -6.52 2.32 1.45
C VAL A 105 -7.23 3.44 0.67
N LYS A 106 -8.35 3.94 1.17
CA LYS A 106 -9.16 4.98 0.54
C LYS A 106 -8.37 6.23 0.17
N PHE A 107 -7.45 6.64 1.02
CA PHE A 107 -6.72 7.91 0.88
C PHE A 107 -5.45 7.81 0.01
N ASP A 108 -5.02 6.58 -0.32
CA ASP A 108 -3.75 6.34 -1.01
C ASP A 108 -3.61 7.15 -2.30
N PHE A 109 -4.58 7.08 -3.21
CA PHE A 109 -4.52 7.78 -4.49
C PHE A 109 -4.39 9.30 -4.31
N SER A 110 -5.21 9.90 -3.46
CA SER A 110 -5.23 11.35 -3.23
C SER A 110 -3.94 11.84 -2.59
N LEU A 111 -3.45 11.13 -1.58
CA LEU A 111 -2.23 11.51 -0.87
C LEU A 111 -0.99 11.32 -1.73
N THR A 112 -0.89 10.21 -2.46
CA THR A 112 0.24 9.99 -3.38
C THR A 112 0.28 11.06 -4.47
N ARG A 113 -0.87 11.43 -5.04
CA ARG A 113 -0.98 12.53 -6.02
C ARG A 113 -0.50 13.86 -5.44
N LEU A 114 -0.90 14.17 -4.22
CA LEU A 114 -0.43 15.36 -3.50
C LEU A 114 1.08 15.28 -3.25
N GLY A 115 1.60 14.12 -2.83
CA GLY A 115 3.02 13.91 -2.57
C GLY A 115 3.92 14.03 -3.80
N ILE A 116 3.38 13.79 -5.00
CA ILE A 116 4.11 13.93 -6.28
C ILE A 116 4.10 15.39 -6.78
N HIS A 117 3.13 16.21 -6.37
CA HIS A 117 2.98 17.57 -6.89
C HIS A 117 4.17 18.44 -6.49
N PRO A 118 4.89 19.06 -7.45
CA PRO A 118 6.14 19.77 -7.18
C PRO A 118 5.94 21.04 -6.35
N ASP A 119 4.78 21.70 -6.47
CA ASP A 119 4.48 22.97 -5.81
C ASP A 119 3.80 22.80 -4.44
N LEU A 120 3.56 21.55 -4.00
CA LEU A 120 2.94 21.30 -2.70
C LEU A 120 3.95 21.46 -1.58
N ASP A 121 3.67 22.36 -0.65
CA ASP A 121 4.38 22.43 0.62
C ASP A 121 4.00 21.24 1.51
N LYS A 122 4.85 20.24 1.54
CA LYS A 122 4.62 19.02 2.32
C LYS A 122 4.59 19.27 3.83
N SER A 123 5.02 20.44 4.31
CA SER A 123 4.93 20.81 5.73
C SER A 123 3.48 20.87 6.24
N ILE A 124 2.50 20.89 5.35
CA ILE A 124 1.07 20.77 5.72
C ILE A 124 0.80 19.45 6.46
N PHE A 125 1.50 18.38 6.10
CA PHE A 125 1.34 17.08 6.76
C PHE A 125 1.91 17.07 8.18
N ASP A 126 2.96 17.86 8.44
CA ASP A 126 3.57 17.97 9.78
C ASP A 126 2.61 18.63 10.79
N LYS A 127 1.66 19.45 10.31
CA LYS A 127 0.62 20.08 11.12
C LYS A 127 -0.56 19.16 11.43
N LEU A 128 -0.66 18.04 10.73
CA LEU A 128 -1.71 17.04 10.90
C LEU A 128 -1.24 15.84 11.72
N THR A 129 -0.03 15.91 12.28
CA THR A 129 0.52 14.84 13.13
C THR A 129 -0.40 14.56 14.31
N VAL A 130 -0.72 13.31 14.51
CA VAL A 130 -1.65 12.80 15.53
C VAL A 130 -0.90 12.23 16.71
#